data_1d1dfc0d969c79965397af9476046d2a
#
_entry.id   1d1dfc0d969c79965397af9476046d2a
#
_cell.length_a   1.000
_cell.length_b   1.000
_cell.length_c   1.000
_cell.angle_alpha   90.00
_cell.angle_beta   90.00
_cell.angle_gamma   90.00
#
_symmetry.space_group_name_H-M   'P 1'
#
loop_
_entity.id
_entity.type
_entity.pdbx_description
1 polymer ?
#
loop_
_entity_poly.entity_id
_entity_poly.type
_entity_poly.pdbx_seq_one_letter_code
_entity_poly.pdbx_strand_id
1 'polypeptide(L)'
;ERDRYNATNPYSASKAGGEEMCVAFENTYKMPIVITHTMNVFGERQHPEKFIPMCIQKARDGESITIHANPEKTEAGTRHYIHAKDVAEGLMFILGLDVSNLEKDFGGAKCPKFNLVGPEEVDNLSLAQMVADAQGKELNYEMVDFHSQRPGRDLRYAMSGEYLKSLGWEPKIKFSERVAQVVQWSLENDRWLSK
;
A
#
# COMPACT_ATOMS: atom_id res chain seq x y z
N GLU A 1 13.04 -2.49 -7.67
CA GLU A 1 14.07 -1.73 -6.95
C GLU A 1 15.08 -1.04 -7.90
N ARG A 2 15.11 -1.42 -9.17
CA ARG A 2 16.06 -0.90 -10.17
C ARG A 2 15.45 0.10 -11.15
N ASP A 3 14.16 0.34 -11.08
CA ASP A 3 13.47 1.27 -11.99
C ASP A 3 13.88 2.72 -11.73
N ARG A 4 13.92 3.50 -12.80
CA ARG A 4 14.18 4.94 -12.70
C ARG A 4 12.95 5.67 -12.24
N TYR A 5 13.16 6.76 -11.50
CA TYR A 5 12.05 7.63 -11.11
C TYR A 5 11.42 8.30 -12.35
N ASN A 6 10.10 8.22 -12.41
CA ASN A 6 9.29 8.89 -13.43
C ASN A 6 8.09 9.54 -12.73
N ALA A 7 8.35 10.64 -12.03
CA ALA A 7 7.36 11.33 -11.23
C ALA A 7 6.29 11.99 -12.10
N THR A 8 5.03 11.57 -11.95
CA THR A 8 3.88 12.09 -12.70
C THR A 8 3.14 13.22 -12.00
N ASN A 9 3.51 13.52 -10.75
CA ASN A 9 2.91 14.59 -9.96
C ASN A 9 3.89 15.12 -8.88
N PRO A 10 3.63 16.32 -8.29
CA PRO A 10 4.53 16.92 -7.31
C PRO A 10 4.79 16.06 -6.07
N TYR A 11 3.81 15.28 -5.62
CA TYR A 11 3.98 14.39 -4.47
C TYR A 11 4.99 13.28 -4.80
N SER A 12 4.87 12.59 -5.92
CA SER A 12 5.83 11.56 -6.32
C SER A 12 7.23 12.14 -6.54
N ALA A 13 7.34 13.36 -7.09
CA ALA A 13 8.61 14.06 -7.21
C ALA A 13 9.26 14.35 -5.84
N SER A 14 8.47 14.79 -4.86
CA SER A 14 8.99 15.04 -3.50
C SER A 14 9.47 13.75 -2.83
N LYS A 15 8.80 12.62 -3.05
CA LYS A 15 9.22 11.31 -2.52
C LYS A 15 10.52 10.84 -3.18
N ALA A 16 10.64 10.97 -4.50
CA ALA A 16 11.87 10.65 -5.22
C ALA A 16 13.04 11.53 -4.73
N GLY A 17 12.81 12.84 -4.54
CA GLY A 17 13.82 13.75 -3.98
C GLY A 17 14.26 13.35 -2.56
N GLY A 18 13.34 12.84 -1.73
CA GLY A 18 13.68 12.31 -0.40
C GLY A 18 14.62 11.10 -0.46
N GLU A 19 14.44 10.21 -1.43
CA GLU A 19 15.33 9.08 -1.64
C GLU A 19 16.72 9.51 -2.13
N GLU A 20 16.79 10.47 -3.06
CA GLU A 20 18.06 11.05 -3.50
C GLU A 20 18.81 11.74 -2.33
N MET A 21 18.10 12.37 -1.40
CA MET A 21 18.69 12.89 -0.18
C MET A 21 19.30 11.77 0.68
N CYS A 22 18.64 10.63 0.83
CA CYS A 22 19.18 9.47 1.55
C CYS A 22 20.49 9.00 0.91
N VAL A 23 20.54 8.87 -0.41
CA VAL A 23 21.75 8.51 -1.17
C VAL A 23 22.87 9.54 -0.96
N ALA A 24 22.54 10.84 -0.96
CA ALA A 24 23.52 11.90 -0.72
C ALA A 24 24.10 11.84 0.69
N PHE A 25 23.28 11.59 1.72
CA PHE A 25 23.74 11.42 3.11
C PHE A 25 24.65 10.20 3.27
N GLU A 26 24.29 9.07 2.66
CA GLU A 26 25.16 7.89 2.66
C GLU A 26 26.50 8.21 1.99
N ASN A 27 26.47 8.81 0.79
CA ASN A 27 27.70 9.13 0.05
C ASN A 27 28.62 10.08 0.81
N THR A 28 28.05 11.11 1.47
CA THR A 28 28.83 12.18 2.12
C THR A 28 29.28 11.78 3.52
N TYR A 29 28.37 11.21 4.32
CA TYR A 29 28.57 10.98 5.75
C TYR A 29 28.71 9.50 6.12
N LYS A 30 28.63 8.59 5.14
CA LYS A 30 28.69 7.12 5.35
C LYS A 30 27.64 6.62 6.33
N MET A 31 26.45 7.23 6.30
CA MET A 31 25.34 6.80 7.12
C MET A 31 24.80 5.44 6.62
N PRO A 32 24.60 4.45 7.51
CA PRO A 32 24.03 3.17 7.12
C PRO A 32 22.51 3.32 6.84
N ILE A 33 22.15 3.60 5.61
CA ILE A 33 20.77 3.87 5.19
C ILE A 33 20.23 2.72 4.35
N VAL A 34 19.03 2.27 4.71
CA VAL A 34 18.21 1.36 3.90
C VAL A 34 16.93 2.09 3.50
N ILE A 35 16.53 1.96 2.24
CA ILE A 35 15.30 2.57 1.70
C ILE A 35 14.24 1.49 1.56
N THR A 36 13.03 1.77 2.03
CA THR A 36 11.88 0.87 1.85
C THR A 36 10.77 1.56 1.08
N HIS A 37 10.26 0.88 0.06
CA HIS A 37 9.06 1.27 -0.66
C HIS A 37 7.91 0.40 -0.17
N THR A 38 6.89 1.04 0.37
CA THR A 38 5.73 0.32 0.92
C THR A 38 4.50 0.59 0.08
N MET A 39 3.81 -0.47 -0.33
CA MET A 39 2.51 -0.34 -0.97
C MET A 39 1.45 0.22 0.00
N ASN A 40 0.21 0.36 -0.45
CA ASN A 40 -0.87 0.97 0.34
C ASN A 40 -1.04 0.26 1.69
N VAL A 41 -0.55 0.88 2.75
CA VAL A 41 -0.67 0.34 4.12
C VAL A 41 -2.09 0.53 4.63
N PHE A 42 -2.63 -0.52 5.26
CA PHE A 42 -3.90 -0.48 5.98
C PHE A 42 -3.77 -1.17 7.34
N GLY A 43 -4.75 -0.96 8.19
CA GLY A 43 -4.79 -1.59 9.51
C GLY A 43 -5.71 -0.85 10.46
N GLU A 44 -5.74 -1.32 11.68
CA GLU A 44 -6.49 -0.73 12.78
C GLU A 44 -6.04 0.72 13.04
N ARG A 45 -6.94 1.60 13.40
CA ARG A 45 -6.70 3.04 13.67
C ARG A 45 -6.28 3.86 12.45
N GLN A 46 -6.45 3.33 11.24
CA GLN A 46 -6.22 4.12 10.04
C GLN A 46 -7.21 5.29 9.97
N HIS A 47 -6.75 6.44 9.46
CA HIS A 47 -7.57 7.65 9.35
C HIS A 47 -8.86 7.40 8.54
N PRO A 48 -10.03 7.87 9.01
CA PRO A 48 -11.35 7.58 8.41
C PRO A 48 -11.50 7.95 6.92
N GLU A 49 -10.74 8.93 6.44
CA GLU A 49 -10.75 9.33 5.02
C GLU A 49 -10.02 8.34 4.08
N LYS A 50 -9.31 7.36 4.62
CA LYS A 50 -8.67 6.33 3.80
C LYS A 50 -9.69 5.31 3.32
N PHE A 51 -9.37 4.64 2.21
CA PHE A 51 -10.34 3.85 1.46
C PHE A 51 -11.00 2.74 2.31
N ILE A 52 -10.23 1.93 3.04
CA ILE A 52 -10.78 0.83 3.84
C ILE A 52 -11.66 1.32 5.00
N PRO A 53 -11.24 2.26 5.89
CA PRO A 53 -12.12 2.81 6.91
C PRO A 53 -13.37 3.48 6.35
N MET A 54 -13.24 4.22 5.26
CA MET A 54 -14.39 4.83 4.56
C MET A 54 -15.36 3.76 4.05
N CYS A 55 -14.86 2.67 3.46
CA CYS A 55 -15.71 1.55 3.03
C CYS A 55 -16.44 0.91 4.22
N ILE A 56 -15.75 0.74 5.36
CA ILE A 56 -16.36 0.18 6.58
C ILE A 56 -17.52 1.05 7.05
N GLN A 57 -17.32 2.37 7.15
CA GLN A 57 -18.36 3.31 7.53
C GLN A 57 -19.56 3.25 6.59
N LYS A 58 -19.29 3.44 5.29
CA LYS A 58 -20.35 3.53 4.29
C LYS A 58 -21.15 2.23 4.15
N ALA A 59 -20.48 1.08 4.18
CA ALA A 59 -21.17 -0.21 4.16
C ALA A 59 -22.02 -0.41 5.42
N ARG A 60 -21.50 -0.05 6.61
CA ARG A 60 -22.27 -0.08 7.86
C ARG A 60 -23.55 0.76 7.77
N ASP A 61 -23.43 1.97 7.24
CA ASP A 61 -24.48 2.98 7.21
C ASP A 61 -25.40 2.85 5.96
N GLY A 62 -25.12 1.90 5.05
CA GLY A 62 -25.89 1.67 3.81
C GLY A 62 -25.67 2.75 2.76
N GLU A 63 -24.60 3.52 2.86
CA GLU A 63 -24.25 4.59 1.92
C GLU A 63 -23.53 4.07 0.68
N SER A 64 -23.63 4.82 -0.45
CA SER A 64 -22.92 4.48 -1.69
C SER A 64 -21.43 4.78 -1.58
N ILE A 65 -20.61 3.82 -2.05
CA ILE A 65 -19.16 3.92 -2.13
C ILE A 65 -18.75 4.31 -3.54
N THR A 66 -17.99 5.41 -3.69
CA THR A 66 -17.46 5.83 -4.98
C THR A 66 -16.21 5.02 -5.32
N ILE A 67 -16.25 4.26 -6.41
CA ILE A 67 -15.16 3.44 -6.93
C ILE A 67 -14.56 4.12 -8.17
N HIS A 68 -13.28 4.48 -8.07
CA HIS A 68 -12.56 5.04 -9.21
C HIS A 68 -12.20 3.95 -10.22
N ALA A 69 -12.56 4.19 -11.47
CA ALA A 69 -12.46 3.23 -12.57
C ALA A 69 -11.85 3.86 -13.84
N ASN A 70 -11.68 3.06 -14.89
CA ASN A 70 -11.35 3.53 -16.23
C ASN A 70 -12.46 4.46 -16.80
N PRO A 71 -12.22 5.19 -17.91
CA PRO A 71 -13.21 6.09 -18.49
C PRO A 71 -14.54 5.42 -18.82
N GLU A 72 -14.51 4.16 -19.24
CA GLU A 72 -15.68 3.34 -19.56
C GLU A 72 -16.43 2.86 -18.31
N LYS A 73 -15.86 3.05 -17.12
CA LYS A 73 -16.40 2.63 -15.82
C LYS A 73 -16.64 1.12 -15.72
N THR A 74 -15.77 0.34 -16.34
CA THR A 74 -15.83 -1.14 -16.37
C THR A 74 -14.76 -1.80 -15.52
N GLU A 75 -13.62 -1.11 -15.28
CA GLU A 75 -12.47 -1.65 -14.55
C GLU A 75 -12.06 -0.71 -13.43
N ALA A 76 -12.14 -1.19 -12.20
CA ALA A 76 -11.70 -0.45 -11.03
C ALA A 76 -10.18 -0.42 -10.92
N GLY A 77 -9.64 0.62 -10.29
CA GLY A 77 -8.20 0.73 -10.04
C GLY A 77 -7.69 -0.36 -9.11
N THR A 78 -6.50 -0.90 -9.43
CA THR A 78 -5.88 -2.01 -8.70
C THR A 78 -4.70 -1.57 -7.84
N ARG A 79 -4.49 -2.23 -6.71
CA ARG A 79 -3.41 -1.98 -5.75
C ARG A 79 -2.99 -3.29 -5.06
N HIS A 80 -1.73 -3.31 -4.61
CA HIS A 80 -1.33 -4.22 -3.54
C HIS A 80 -1.52 -3.49 -2.20
N TYR A 81 -2.39 -4.02 -1.36
CA TYR A 81 -2.55 -3.52 0.01
C TYR A 81 -1.75 -4.39 0.96
N ILE A 82 -1.05 -3.77 1.92
CA ILE A 82 -0.27 -4.48 2.93
C ILE A 82 -0.71 -4.06 4.33
N HIS A 83 -0.88 -5.01 5.23
CA HIS A 83 -1.27 -4.71 6.60
C HIS A 83 -0.11 -4.11 7.41
N ALA A 84 -0.40 -3.17 8.32
CA ALA A 84 0.61 -2.47 9.13
C ALA A 84 1.50 -3.42 9.96
N LYS A 85 0.94 -4.54 10.45
CA LYS A 85 1.73 -5.56 11.15
C LYS A 85 2.72 -6.25 10.23
N ASP A 86 2.30 -6.56 8.98
CA ASP A 86 3.18 -7.20 8.00
C ASP A 86 4.29 -6.23 7.57
N VAL A 87 4.00 -4.92 7.47
CA VAL A 87 5.05 -3.89 7.28
C VAL A 87 6.04 -3.89 8.43
N ALA A 88 5.57 -3.91 9.68
CA ALA A 88 6.45 -3.93 10.85
C ALA A 88 7.32 -5.20 10.89
N GLU A 89 6.75 -6.37 10.58
CA GLU A 89 7.51 -7.62 10.49
C GLU A 89 8.56 -7.56 9.37
N GLY A 90 8.21 -7.03 8.20
CA GLY A 90 9.14 -6.84 7.09
C GLY A 90 10.28 -5.88 7.42
N LEU A 91 10.00 -4.77 8.11
CA LEU A 91 11.03 -3.85 8.58
C LEU A 91 11.97 -4.51 9.60
N MET A 92 11.43 -5.29 10.54
CA MET A 92 12.23 -6.04 11.50
C MET A 92 13.11 -7.10 10.83
N PHE A 93 12.56 -7.77 9.78
CA PHE A 93 13.34 -8.71 8.97
C PHE A 93 14.50 -7.99 8.26
N ILE A 94 14.23 -6.86 7.59
CA ILE A 94 15.25 -6.07 6.89
C ILE A 94 16.34 -5.58 7.86
N LEU A 95 15.98 -5.14 9.06
CA LEU A 95 16.95 -4.73 10.09
C LEU A 95 17.85 -5.87 10.57
N GLY A 96 17.40 -7.11 10.44
CA GLY A 96 18.20 -8.31 10.75
C GLY A 96 19.09 -8.81 9.62
N LEU A 97 18.99 -8.21 8.42
CA LEU A 97 19.82 -8.62 7.28
C LEU A 97 21.23 -8.04 7.37
N ASP A 98 22.22 -8.84 6.98
CA ASP A 98 23.55 -8.33 6.67
C ASP A 98 23.54 -7.68 5.26
N VAL A 99 23.22 -6.39 5.23
CA VAL A 99 23.09 -5.64 3.98
C VAL A 99 24.43 -5.43 3.25
N SER A 100 25.58 -5.63 3.92
CA SER A 100 26.91 -5.47 3.29
C SER A 100 27.16 -6.46 2.15
N ASN A 101 26.51 -7.61 2.22
CA ASN A 101 26.58 -8.64 1.19
C ASN A 101 25.61 -8.41 0.01
N LEU A 102 24.65 -7.48 0.16
CA LEU A 102 23.58 -7.23 -0.80
C LEU A 102 23.92 -6.10 -1.80
N GLU A 103 25.04 -5.37 -1.62
CA GLU A 103 25.41 -4.26 -2.51
C GLU A 103 25.51 -4.66 -4.00
N LYS A 104 25.89 -5.91 -4.28
CA LYS A 104 26.00 -6.44 -5.64
C LYS A 104 24.64 -6.52 -6.34
N ASP A 105 23.58 -6.81 -5.58
CA ASP A 105 22.23 -6.97 -6.10
C ASP A 105 21.62 -5.63 -6.54
N PHE A 106 22.13 -4.54 -5.99
CA PHE A 106 21.70 -3.17 -6.30
C PHE A 106 22.62 -2.45 -7.30
N GLY A 107 23.47 -3.19 -8.03
CA GLY A 107 24.36 -2.61 -9.04
C GLY A 107 25.39 -1.63 -8.48
N GLY A 108 25.80 -1.81 -7.23
CA GLY A 108 26.71 -0.92 -6.51
C GLY A 108 26.05 0.33 -5.92
N ALA A 109 24.70 0.39 -5.91
CA ALA A 109 23.97 1.43 -5.18
C ALA A 109 24.18 1.25 -3.67
N LYS A 110 24.58 2.34 -3.00
CA LYS A 110 24.99 2.29 -1.60
C LYS A 110 23.85 2.22 -0.60
N CYS A 111 22.64 2.70 -0.99
CA CYS A 111 21.43 2.53 -0.19
C CYS A 111 20.64 1.35 -0.72
N PRO A 112 20.68 0.17 -0.08
CA PRO A 112 19.82 -0.95 -0.43
C PRO A 112 18.35 -0.55 -0.40
N LYS A 113 17.57 -1.02 -1.39
CA LYS A 113 16.15 -0.71 -1.53
C LYS A 113 15.33 -1.99 -1.43
N PHE A 114 14.24 -1.95 -0.68
CA PHE A 114 13.34 -3.09 -0.52
C PHE A 114 11.89 -2.69 -0.72
N ASN A 115 11.15 -3.48 -1.48
CA ASN A 115 9.72 -3.28 -1.67
C ASN A 115 8.94 -4.13 -0.66
N LEU A 116 8.15 -3.47 0.17
CA LEU A 116 7.19 -4.10 1.08
C LEU A 116 5.83 -4.15 0.39
N VAL A 117 5.46 -5.31 -0.12
CA VAL A 117 4.30 -5.51 -0.98
C VAL A 117 3.34 -6.50 -0.32
N GLY A 118 2.04 -6.22 -0.43
CA GLY A 118 1.00 -7.14 0.05
C GLY A 118 0.95 -8.44 -0.77
N PRO A 119 0.29 -9.47 -0.25
CA PRO A 119 0.35 -10.82 -0.81
C PRO A 119 -0.31 -10.94 -2.19
N GLU A 120 -1.26 -10.06 -2.50
CA GLU A 120 -2.02 -10.11 -3.75
C GLU A 120 -2.40 -8.72 -4.26
N GLU A 121 -2.58 -8.62 -5.59
CA GLU A 121 -3.12 -7.43 -6.23
C GLU A 121 -4.66 -7.51 -6.21
N VAL A 122 -5.32 -6.46 -5.73
CA VAL A 122 -6.78 -6.41 -5.57
C VAL A 122 -7.30 -5.11 -6.17
N ASP A 123 -8.38 -5.18 -6.93
CA ASP A 123 -9.09 -4.00 -7.37
C ASP A 123 -9.97 -3.41 -6.25
N ASN A 124 -10.23 -2.10 -6.36
CA ASN A 124 -10.95 -1.38 -5.31
C ASN A 124 -12.41 -1.81 -5.16
N LEU A 125 -13.06 -2.33 -6.21
CA LEU A 125 -14.43 -2.83 -6.13
C LEU A 125 -14.47 -4.15 -5.35
N SER A 126 -13.58 -5.09 -5.70
CA SER A 126 -13.42 -6.36 -4.95
C SER A 126 -13.09 -6.12 -3.48
N LEU A 127 -12.22 -5.13 -3.19
CA LEU A 127 -11.91 -4.76 -1.82
C LEU A 127 -13.14 -4.20 -1.07
N ALA A 128 -13.92 -3.31 -1.71
CA ALA A 128 -15.15 -2.78 -1.12
C ALA A 128 -16.17 -3.90 -0.85
N GLN A 129 -16.27 -4.88 -1.77
CA GLN A 129 -17.12 -6.06 -1.58
C GLN A 129 -16.66 -6.91 -0.39
N MET A 130 -15.36 -7.20 -0.27
CA MET A 130 -14.81 -7.92 0.90
C MET A 130 -15.14 -7.23 2.23
N VAL A 131 -15.09 -5.89 2.25
CA VAL A 131 -15.44 -5.09 3.43
C VAL A 131 -16.93 -5.18 3.77
N ALA A 132 -17.80 -5.15 2.76
CA ALA A 132 -19.26 -5.29 2.94
C ALA A 132 -19.62 -6.72 3.41
N ASP A 133 -19.05 -7.74 2.77
CA ASP A 133 -19.25 -9.16 3.12
C ASP A 133 -18.83 -9.45 4.57
N ALA A 134 -17.69 -8.90 5.01
CA ALA A 134 -17.20 -9.06 6.38
C ALA A 134 -18.13 -8.43 7.44
N GLN A 135 -19.04 -7.53 7.02
CA GLN A 135 -20.08 -6.93 7.85
C GLN A 135 -21.45 -7.59 7.68
N GLY A 136 -21.60 -8.55 6.76
CA GLY A 136 -22.89 -9.11 6.36
C GLY A 136 -23.82 -8.06 5.74
N LYS A 137 -23.27 -7.09 5.02
CA LYS A 137 -23.98 -5.98 4.37
C LYS A 137 -23.96 -6.10 2.86
N GLU A 138 -24.97 -5.56 2.21
CA GLU A 138 -24.99 -5.37 0.78
C GLU A 138 -24.09 -4.17 0.39
N LEU A 139 -23.31 -4.30 -0.70
CA LEU A 139 -22.47 -3.23 -1.21
C LEU A 139 -23.28 -2.31 -2.12
N ASN A 140 -23.45 -1.06 -1.70
CA ASN A 140 -23.94 0.02 -2.56
C ASN A 140 -22.74 0.78 -3.11
N TYR A 141 -22.61 0.89 -4.45
CA TYR A 141 -21.49 1.60 -5.06
C TYR A 141 -21.85 2.30 -6.37
N GLU A 142 -21.00 3.24 -6.75
CA GLU A 142 -21.00 3.87 -8.08
C GLU A 142 -19.57 3.90 -8.64
N MET A 143 -19.42 3.60 -9.93
CA MET A 143 -18.13 3.71 -10.60
C MET A 143 -18.01 5.07 -11.29
N VAL A 144 -16.89 5.75 -11.07
CA VAL A 144 -16.59 7.08 -11.65
C VAL A 144 -15.27 7.06 -12.41
N ASP A 145 -15.18 7.83 -13.48
CA ASP A 145 -13.95 7.99 -14.25
C ASP A 145 -12.85 8.60 -13.36
N PHE A 146 -11.76 7.85 -13.23
CA PHE A 146 -10.62 8.21 -12.39
C PHE A 146 -9.87 9.46 -12.89
N HIS A 147 -9.69 9.56 -14.21
CA HIS A 147 -8.88 10.63 -14.81
C HIS A 147 -9.56 12.01 -14.71
N SER A 148 -10.89 12.05 -14.76
CA SER A 148 -11.64 13.29 -14.62
C SER A 148 -11.51 13.90 -13.22
N GLN A 149 -11.29 13.08 -12.20
CA GLN A 149 -11.24 13.51 -10.80
C GLN A 149 -9.83 13.60 -10.21
N ARG A 150 -8.88 12.82 -10.73
CA ARG A 150 -7.52 12.71 -10.20
C ARG A 150 -6.46 12.64 -11.30
N PRO A 151 -6.21 13.73 -12.04
CA PRO A 151 -5.22 13.74 -13.12
C PRO A 151 -3.81 13.42 -12.59
N GLY A 152 -3.01 12.69 -13.38
CA GLY A 152 -1.63 12.32 -13.05
C GLY A 152 -1.49 11.20 -12.00
N ARG A 153 -2.55 10.42 -11.77
CA ARG A 153 -2.50 9.21 -10.94
C ARG A 153 -2.69 7.96 -11.79
N ASP A 154 -2.09 6.86 -11.36
CA ASP A 154 -2.17 5.58 -12.06
C ASP A 154 -3.43 4.80 -11.65
N LEU A 155 -4.12 4.24 -12.63
CA LEU A 155 -5.24 3.32 -12.39
C LEU A 155 -4.71 2.02 -11.76
N ARG A 156 -3.59 1.50 -12.27
CA ARG A 156 -2.84 0.39 -11.66
C ARG A 156 -1.58 0.92 -10.98
N TYR A 157 -1.43 0.62 -9.69
CA TYR A 157 -0.23 0.95 -8.93
C TYR A 157 0.28 -0.31 -8.23
N ALA A 158 1.40 -0.83 -8.71
CA ALA A 158 1.96 -2.11 -8.25
C ALA A 158 3.49 -2.05 -8.18
N MET A 159 4.05 -2.83 -7.28
CA MET A 159 5.49 -3.11 -7.17
C MET A 159 5.70 -4.62 -7.02
N SER A 160 6.90 -5.11 -7.35
CA SER A 160 7.29 -6.49 -7.10
C SER A 160 7.85 -6.66 -5.69
N GLY A 161 7.38 -7.68 -4.97
CA GLY A 161 7.93 -8.12 -3.67
C GLY A 161 8.91 -9.29 -3.78
N GLU A 162 9.20 -9.76 -4.99
CA GLU A 162 9.98 -10.98 -5.23
C GLU A 162 11.40 -10.93 -4.64
N TYR A 163 12.00 -9.75 -4.54
CA TYR A 163 13.33 -9.63 -3.96
C TYR A 163 13.33 -9.96 -2.47
N LEU A 164 12.44 -9.37 -1.66
CA LEU A 164 12.30 -9.73 -0.25
C LEU A 164 11.90 -11.20 -0.06
N LYS A 165 11.04 -11.72 -0.92
CA LYS A 165 10.67 -13.13 -0.93
C LYS A 165 11.86 -14.03 -1.17
N SER A 166 12.75 -13.69 -2.10
CA SER A 166 14.00 -14.44 -2.36
C SER A 166 14.97 -14.45 -1.17
N LEU A 167 14.89 -13.43 -0.30
CA LEU A 167 15.66 -13.33 0.94
C LEU A 167 14.98 -14.06 2.13
N GLY A 168 13.75 -14.57 1.94
CA GLY A 168 13.03 -15.38 2.93
C GLY A 168 11.89 -14.66 3.66
N TRP A 169 11.46 -13.46 3.20
CA TRP A 169 10.33 -12.77 3.80
C TRP A 169 9.20 -12.49 2.81
N GLU A 170 8.00 -12.86 3.22
CA GLU A 170 6.74 -12.47 2.59
C GLU A 170 5.63 -12.37 3.65
N PRO A 171 4.54 -11.60 3.42
CA PRO A 171 3.37 -11.60 4.30
C PRO A 171 2.78 -13.00 4.43
N LYS A 172 2.54 -13.46 5.66
CA LYS A 172 2.11 -14.85 5.94
C LYS A 172 0.59 -15.01 5.97
N ILE A 173 -0.13 -13.92 6.22
CA ILE A 173 -1.59 -13.94 6.39
C ILE A 173 -2.24 -13.47 5.09
N LYS A 174 -3.29 -14.18 4.66
CA LYS A 174 -4.05 -13.83 3.46
C LYS A 174 -4.67 -12.45 3.58
N PHE A 175 -4.74 -11.73 2.46
CA PHE A 175 -5.29 -10.39 2.42
C PHE A 175 -6.73 -10.34 2.93
N SER A 176 -7.59 -11.24 2.47
CA SER A 176 -8.99 -11.33 2.89
C SER A 176 -9.15 -11.53 4.41
N GLU A 177 -8.28 -12.32 5.01
CA GLU A 177 -8.27 -12.54 6.46
C GLU A 177 -7.87 -11.26 7.21
N ARG A 178 -6.85 -10.54 6.73
CA ARG A 178 -6.45 -9.24 7.30
C ARG A 178 -7.57 -8.19 7.17
N VAL A 179 -8.26 -8.16 6.03
CA VAL A 179 -9.41 -7.26 5.84
C VAL A 179 -10.50 -7.57 6.86
N ALA A 180 -10.88 -8.84 7.02
CA ALA A 180 -11.89 -9.25 7.99
C ALA A 180 -11.51 -8.88 9.43
N GLN A 181 -10.24 -9.08 9.83
CA GLN A 181 -9.73 -8.67 11.16
C GLN A 181 -9.87 -7.16 11.38
N VAL A 182 -9.48 -6.35 10.39
CA VAL A 182 -9.57 -4.88 10.48
C VAL A 182 -11.02 -4.42 10.52
N VAL A 183 -11.91 -5.01 9.74
CA VAL A 183 -13.36 -4.71 9.76
C VAL A 183 -13.92 -5.00 11.15
N GLN A 184 -13.71 -6.20 11.68
CA GLN A 184 -14.20 -6.61 12.99
C GLN A 184 -13.69 -5.66 14.08
N TRP A 185 -12.38 -5.40 14.11
CA TRP A 185 -11.80 -4.49 15.08
C TRP A 185 -12.40 -3.09 14.99
N SER A 186 -12.59 -2.57 13.77
CA SER A 186 -13.11 -1.22 13.55
C SER A 186 -14.55 -1.07 14.03
N LEU A 187 -15.39 -2.10 13.84
CA LEU A 187 -16.77 -2.12 14.35
C LEU A 187 -16.82 -2.15 15.88
N GLU A 188 -15.90 -2.85 16.52
CA GLU A 188 -15.76 -2.89 17.98
C GLU A 188 -15.16 -1.58 18.56
N ASN A 189 -14.49 -0.79 17.72
CA ASN A 189 -13.78 0.44 18.11
C ASN A 189 -14.24 1.65 17.28
N ASP A 190 -15.53 1.85 17.17
CA ASP A 190 -16.21 2.83 16.30
C ASP A 190 -15.67 4.28 16.39
N ARG A 191 -15.15 4.68 17.55
CA ARG A 191 -14.48 5.99 17.72
C ARG A 191 -13.35 6.27 16.70
N TRP A 192 -12.78 5.23 16.10
CA TRP A 192 -11.72 5.37 15.10
C TRP A 192 -12.25 5.50 13.67
N LEU A 193 -13.55 5.26 13.48
CA LEU A 193 -14.26 5.50 12.22
C LEU A 193 -14.87 6.91 12.16
N SER A 194 -15.06 7.57 13.31
CA SER A 194 -15.57 8.94 13.38
C SER A 194 -14.43 9.97 13.30
N LYS A 195 -14.72 11.12 12.65
CA LYS A 195 -13.80 12.27 12.59
C LYS A 195 -13.72 13.01 13.90
#